data_aaebbd3f4cd7a42a8d81ec9e007c0c00
#
_entry.id   aaebbd3f4cd7a42a8d81ec9e007c0c00
#
_cell.length_a   1.000
_cell.length_b   1.000
_cell.length_c   1.000
_cell.angle_alpha   90.00
_cell.angle_beta   90.00
_cell.angle_gamma   90.00
#
_symmetry.space_group_name_H-M   'P 1'
#
loop_
_entity.id
_entity.type
_entity.pdbx_description
1 polymer ?
#
loop_
_entity_poly.entity_id
_entity_poly.type
_entity_poly.pdbx_seq_one_letter_code
_entity_poly.pdbx_strand_id
1 'polypeptide(L)'
;MSFTYINSRCFTTANVSFNSRCFTTANVSFNSARGRTSVLPLAFIYKVMNMINFYEVDKNYIKYLQQYEPKIPNMKYHTNQKFVCGIVLRINQYNYYAPISSNKKKQRTNILIKDLDGTTLSSIKFSFMFPANYNYLKKMNFQDIRKQDPTYYSLLLKEYNFCKSNQSKIESRAKQVYKMGCNPDHYCYNVCCKFHLLEQKYRDYNQQHTNTKEVSSCQKLKQ
;
A
#
# COMPACT_ATOMS: atom_id res chain seq x y z
N MET A 1 -17.03 -3.38 7.54
CA MET A 1 -16.48 -3.59 6.18
C MET A 1 -16.73 -5.04 5.79
N SER A 2 -17.34 -5.25 4.64
CA SER A 2 -17.59 -6.59 4.12
C SER A 2 -16.52 -6.92 3.09
N PHE A 3 -15.87 -8.06 3.23
CA PHE A 3 -14.87 -8.56 2.29
C PHE A 3 -15.36 -9.88 1.71
N THR A 4 -15.39 -9.99 0.38
CA THR A 4 -15.69 -11.24 -0.31
C THR A 4 -14.39 -11.85 -0.81
N TYR A 5 -14.08 -13.05 -0.33
CA TYR A 5 -12.95 -13.84 -0.80
C TYR A 5 -13.49 -15.01 -1.63
N ILE A 6 -13.09 -15.10 -2.89
CA ILE A 6 -13.48 -16.20 -3.78
C ILE A 6 -12.32 -17.18 -3.87
N ASN A 7 -12.48 -18.32 -3.24
CA ASN A 7 -11.66 -19.49 -3.52
C ASN A 7 -12.52 -20.45 -4.34
N SER A 8 -11.95 -21.10 -5.35
CA SER A 8 -12.65 -21.88 -6.39
C SER A 8 -13.58 -23.01 -5.89
N ARG A 9 -13.77 -23.16 -4.58
CA ARG A 9 -14.66 -24.17 -3.96
C ARG A 9 -15.51 -23.68 -2.78
N CYS A 10 -15.45 -22.40 -2.38
CA CYS A 10 -16.31 -21.88 -1.29
C CYS A 10 -16.56 -20.38 -1.45
N PHE A 11 -17.83 -19.97 -1.40
CA PHE A 11 -18.20 -18.57 -1.22
C PHE A 11 -18.20 -18.26 0.27
N THR A 12 -17.42 -17.26 0.69
CA THR A 12 -17.35 -16.87 2.10
C THR A 12 -17.47 -15.35 2.21
N THR A 13 -18.51 -14.91 2.89
CA THR A 13 -18.70 -13.50 3.26
C THR A 13 -18.23 -13.32 4.70
N ALA A 14 -17.28 -12.43 4.95
CA ALA A 14 -16.85 -12.09 6.29
C ALA A 14 -17.27 -10.65 6.62
N ASN A 15 -18.09 -10.47 7.65
CA ASN A 15 -18.41 -9.18 8.22
C ASN A 15 -17.46 -8.91 9.39
N VAL A 16 -16.63 -7.87 9.29
CA VAL A 16 -15.72 -7.45 10.35
C VAL A 16 -16.19 -6.11 10.87
N SER A 17 -16.64 -6.08 12.12
CA SER A 17 -16.98 -4.88 12.85
C SER A 17 -15.78 -4.46 13.70
N PHE A 18 -15.26 -3.24 13.52
CA PHE A 18 -14.18 -2.68 14.33
C PHE A 18 -14.77 -1.70 15.34
N ASN A 19 -14.55 -1.97 16.60
CA ASN A 19 -14.81 -1.01 17.68
C ASN A 19 -13.47 -0.46 18.19
N SER A 20 -13.31 0.86 18.20
CA SER A 20 -12.04 1.57 18.36
C SER A 20 -11.46 1.59 19.79
N ARG A 21 -12.02 0.83 20.74
CA ARG A 21 -11.63 0.94 22.17
C ARG A 21 -11.14 -0.31 22.86
N CYS A 22 -11.10 -1.49 22.22
CA CYS A 22 -10.55 -2.69 22.87
C CYS A 22 -9.99 -3.69 21.87
N PHE A 23 -8.69 -3.92 21.95
CA PHE A 23 -8.03 -5.07 21.31
C PHE A 23 -8.25 -6.31 22.18
N THR A 24 -9.43 -6.89 22.11
CA THR A 24 -9.68 -8.20 22.72
C THR A 24 -10.59 -8.99 21.80
N THR A 25 -10.04 -10.06 21.21
CA THR A 25 -10.71 -11.16 20.51
C THR A 25 -11.69 -10.76 19.40
N ALA A 26 -11.16 -10.53 18.19
CA ALA A 26 -11.98 -10.59 16.99
C ALA A 26 -12.16 -12.07 16.59
N ASN A 27 -13.30 -12.66 16.89
CA ASN A 27 -13.69 -13.95 16.34
C ASN A 27 -14.29 -13.75 14.95
N VAL A 28 -13.56 -14.14 13.92
CA VAL A 28 -14.10 -14.19 12.55
C VAL A 28 -14.57 -15.62 12.31
N SER A 29 -15.89 -15.81 12.32
CA SER A 29 -16.50 -17.10 12.02
C SER A 29 -16.77 -17.21 10.52
N PHE A 30 -16.36 -18.32 9.94
CA PHE A 30 -16.67 -18.68 8.55
C PHE A 30 -17.69 -19.84 8.56
N ASN A 31 -18.81 -19.65 7.90
CA ASN A 31 -19.74 -20.73 7.65
C ASN A 31 -19.31 -21.49 6.40
N SER A 32 -18.85 -22.71 6.57
CA SER A 32 -18.61 -23.64 5.46
C SER A 32 -19.93 -24.36 5.14
N ALA A 33 -20.13 -24.69 3.86
CA ALA A 33 -21.28 -25.48 3.39
C ALA A 33 -21.46 -26.86 4.08
N ARG A 34 -20.58 -27.23 5.00
CA ARG A 34 -20.63 -28.45 5.82
C ARG A 34 -20.76 -28.19 7.32
N GLY A 35 -21.23 -27.00 7.74
CA GLY A 35 -21.57 -26.72 9.13
C GLY A 35 -20.40 -26.69 10.14
N ARG A 36 -19.16 -26.67 9.70
CA ARG A 36 -17.99 -26.49 10.59
C ARG A 36 -17.56 -25.01 10.61
N THR A 37 -17.71 -24.37 11.76
CA THR A 37 -17.11 -23.06 12.03
C THR A 37 -15.63 -23.25 12.29
N SER A 38 -14.77 -22.85 11.35
CA SER A 38 -13.33 -22.77 11.59
C SER A 38 -12.96 -21.35 11.97
N VAL A 39 -12.42 -21.18 13.17
CA VAL A 39 -11.86 -19.92 13.63
C VAL A 39 -10.43 -19.83 13.13
N LEU A 40 -10.15 -18.90 12.22
CA LEU A 40 -8.78 -18.66 11.78
C LEU A 40 -7.98 -18.01 12.90
N PRO A 41 -6.74 -18.45 13.14
CA PRO A 41 -5.87 -17.81 14.12
C PRO A 41 -5.70 -16.32 13.78
N LEU A 42 -5.72 -15.47 14.81
CA LEU A 42 -5.50 -14.01 14.67
C LEU A 42 -4.24 -13.70 13.85
N ALA A 43 -3.18 -14.50 14.05
CA ALA A 43 -1.94 -14.40 13.27
C ALA A 43 -2.16 -14.60 11.76
N PHE A 44 -3.08 -15.49 11.37
CA PHE A 44 -3.41 -15.72 9.96
C PHE A 44 -4.22 -14.55 9.38
N ILE A 45 -5.20 -14.05 10.12
CA ILE A 45 -5.99 -12.87 9.74
C ILE A 45 -5.07 -11.66 9.61
N TYR A 46 -4.17 -11.46 10.58
CA TYR A 46 -3.16 -10.39 10.56
C TYR A 46 -2.22 -10.53 9.35
N LYS A 47 -1.81 -11.75 9.01
CA LYS A 47 -0.96 -12.03 7.84
C LYS A 47 -1.68 -11.75 6.53
N VAL A 48 -2.96 -12.12 6.40
CA VAL A 48 -3.78 -11.84 5.19
C VAL A 48 -4.04 -10.35 5.02
N MET A 49 -4.34 -9.64 6.11
CA MET A 49 -4.55 -8.19 6.09
C MET A 49 -3.26 -7.39 5.81
N ASN A 50 -2.11 -8.01 6.00
CA ASN A 50 -0.78 -7.39 5.84
C ASN A 50 -0.07 -7.77 4.56
N MET A 51 -0.73 -8.47 3.63
CA MET A 51 -0.10 -8.84 2.36
C MET A 51 0.18 -7.61 1.50
N ILE A 52 1.41 -7.52 1.00
CA ILE A 52 1.80 -6.51 0.01
C ILE A 52 0.89 -6.63 -1.22
N ASN A 53 0.39 -5.48 -1.68
CA ASN A 53 -0.37 -5.34 -2.90
C ASN A 53 0.15 -4.15 -3.72
N PHE A 54 -0.31 -4.03 -4.96
CA PHE A 54 -0.03 -2.91 -5.81
C PHE A 54 -1.24 -1.99 -5.89
N TYR A 55 -0.99 -0.68 -5.85
CA TYR A 55 -2.02 0.34 -5.80
C TYR A 55 -1.72 1.48 -6.78
N GLU A 56 -2.76 1.97 -7.40
CA GLU A 56 -2.79 3.31 -7.98
C GLU A 56 -3.11 4.31 -6.87
N VAL A 57 -2.48 5.48 -6.92
CA VAL A 57 -2.68 6.53 -5.91
C VAL A 57 -3.47 7.67 -6.52
N ASP A 58 -4.38 8.24 -5.75
CA ASP A 58 -5.17 9.39 -6.17
C ASP A 58 -4.25 10.54 -6.60
N LYS A 59 -4.55 11.11 -7.77
CA LYS A 59 -3.72 12.14 -8.41
C LYS A 59 -3.70 13.45 -7.62
N ASN A 60 -4.81 13.79 -6.96
CA ASN A 60 -4.91 15.02 -6.19
C ASN A 60 -4.10 14.91 -4.90
N TYR A 61 -4.12 13.73 -4.27
CA TYR A 61 -3.27 13.45 -3.11
C TYR A 61 -1.78 13.54 -3.46
N ILE A 62 -1.36 12.97 -4.58
CA ILE A 62 0.05 13.07 -5.03
C ILE A 62 0.42 14.52 -5.33
N LYS A 63 -0.41 15.27 -6.06
CA LYS A 63 -0.16 16.70 -6.33
C LYS A 63 -0.06 17.52 -5.04
N TYR A 64 -0.93 17.22 -4.06
CA TYR A 64 -0.87 17.86 -2.76
C TYR A 64 0.48 17.59 -2.05
N LEU A 65 0.92 16.34 -1.98
CA LEU A 65 2.21 16.01 -1.36
C LEU A 65 3.40 16.65 -2.09
N GLN A 66 3.34 16.74 -3.42
CA GLN A 66 4.40 17.35 -4.24
C GLN A 66 4.58 18.85 -3.98
N GLN A 67 3.57 19.56 -3.52
CA GLN A 67 3.69 20.97 -3.12
C GLN A 67 4.66 21.16 -1.95
N TYR A 68 4.79 20.17 -1.09
CA TYR A 68 5.62 20.21 0.12
C TYR A 68 6.92 19.39 0.00
N GLU A 69 6.89 18.31 -0.80
CA GLU A 69 8.04 17.43 -1.03
C GLU A 69 8.17 17.09 -2.54
N PRO A 70 8.94 17.90 -3.28
CA PRO A 70 9.09 17.74 -4.73
C PRO A 70 9.74 16.41 -5.16
N LYS A 71 10.36 15.69 -4.23
CA LYS A 71 10.93 14.35 -4.50
C LYS A 71 9.87 13.26 -4.69
N ILE A 72 8.62 13.52 -4.27
CA ILE A 72 7.51 12.59 -4.56
C ILE A 72 7.38 12.44 -6.08
N PRO A 73 7.53 11.22 -6.62
CA PRO A 73 7.59 11.04 -8.06
C PRO A 73 6.23 11.32 -8.71
N ASN A 74 6.29 11.88 -9.91
CA ASN A 74 5.09 12.01 -10.73
C ASN A 74 4.55 10.60 -11.04
N MET A 75 3.25 10.38 -10.83
CA MET A 75 2.58 9.08 -11.03
C MET A 75 2.03 8.90 -12.45
N LYS A 76 2.27 9.85 -13.37
CA LYS A 76 1.96 9.69 -14.80
C LYS A 76 3.21 9.31 -15.59
N TYR A 77 3.09 8.28 -16.42
CA TYR A 77 3.96 8.02 -17.56
C TYR A 77 3.16 8.21 -18.87
N HIS A 78 3.86 8.29 -19.99
CA HIS A 78 3.23 8.45 -21.31
C HIS A 78 2.32 7.27 -21.66
N THR A 79 2.66 6.05 -21.26
CA THR A 79 1.95 4.82 -21.64
C THR A 79 1.21 4.16 -20.46
N ASN A 80 1.82 4.08 -19.29
CA ASN A 80 1.24 3.38 -18.12
C ASN A 80 1.27 4.25 -16.86
N GLN A 81 0.27 4.10 -16.00
CA GLN A 81 0.29 4.76 -14.70
C GLN A 81 1.35 4.11 -13.80
N LYS A 82 2.10 4.93 -13.07
CA LYS A 82 2.94 4.42 -11.99
C LYS A 82 2.07 3.89 -10.86
N PHE A 83 2.52 2.83 -10.26
CA PHE A 83 1.89 2.25 -9.09
C PHE A 83 2.86 2.19 -7.91
N VAL A 84 2.32 1.98 -6.74
CA VAL A 84 3.06 1.81 -5.51
C VAL A 84 2.87 0.42 -4.94
N CYS A 85 3.92 -0.08 -4.32
CA CYS A 85 3.92 -1.30 -3.54
C CYS A 85 3.60 -0.94 -2.08
N GLY A 86 2.69 -1.63 -1.47
CA GLY A 86 2.37 -1.37 -0.07
C GLY A 86 1.51 -2.45 0.59
N ILE A 87 1.47 -2.47 1.86
CA ILE A 87 2.11 -1.58 2.83
C ILE A 87 3.56 -2.03 3.04
N VAL A 88 4.55 -1.18 2.77
CA VAL A 88 5.99 -1.53 2.93
C VAL A 88 6.52 -1.24 4.33
N LEU A 89 5.86 -0.34 5.08
CA LEU A 89 6.23 0.02 6.45
C LEU A 89 4.97 0.47 7.19
N ARG A 90 4.83 -0.04 8.41
CA ARG A 90 3.91 0.50 9.41
C ARG A 90 4.73 1.10 10.54
N ILE A 91 4.49 2.38 10.80
CA ILE A 91 5.12 3.07 11.91
C ILE A 91 4.10 4.02 12.54
N ASN A 92 3.96 3.92 13.86
CA ASN A 92 2.89 4.62 14.57
C ASN A 92 1.52 4.30 13.94
N GLN A 93 0.81 5.33 13.48
CA GLN A 93 -0.49 5.25 12.79
C GLN A 93 -0.38 5.31 11.26
N TYR A 94 0.84 5.34 10.70
CA TYR A 94 1.04 5.55 9.27
C TYR A 94 1.32 4.25 8.54
N ASN A 95 0.63 4.06 7.41
CA ASN A 95 0.92 3.03 6.43
C ASN A 95 1.67 3.64 5.26
N TYR A 96 2.89 3.19 5.02
CA TYR A 96 3.76 3.70 3.96
C TYR A 96 3.68 2.85 2.70
N TYR A 97 3.71 3.53 1.56
CA TYR A 97 3.69 2.97 0.22
C TYR A 97 4.92 3.46 -0.54
N ALA A 98 5.56 2.56 -1.27
CA ALA A 98 6.79 2.86 -2.01
C ALA A 98 6.58 2.73 -3.51
N PRO A 99 7.01 3.72 -4.32
CA PRO A 99 6.90 3.63 -5.77
C PRO A 99 7.82 2.54 -6.34
N ILE A 100 7.31 1.85 -7.36
CA ILE A 100 8.11 0.95 -8.19
C ILE A 100 8.62 1.72 -9.41
N SER A 101 9.87 1.49 -9.75
CA SER A 101 10.58 2.20 -10.80
C SER A 101 11.29 1.22 -11.73
N SER A 102 11.26 1.50 -13.04
CA SER A 102 12.03 0.76 -14.04
C SER A 102 13.55 0.92 -13.91
N ASN A 103 14.02 1.82 -13.03
CA ASN A 103 15.45 1.98 -12.79
C ASN A 103 16.03 0.74 -12.09
N LYS A 104 16.94 0.05 -12.78
CA LYS A 104 17.58 -1.21 -12.36
C LYS A 104 18.88 -1.01 -11.57
N LYS A 105 19.31 0.23 -11.31
CA LYS A 105 20.53 0.52 -10.57
C LYS A 105 20.35 0.23 -9.08
N LYS A 106 21.22 -0.61 -8.51
CA LYS A 106 21.25 -0.90 -7.07
C LYS A 106 21.63 0.35 -6.28
N GLN A 107 20.88 0.64 -5.23
CA GLN A 107 21.10 1.76 -4.30
C GLN A 107 20.89 1.27 -2.87
N ARG A 108 21.42 2.00 -1.88
CA ARG A 108 21.18 1.67 -0.46
C ARG A 108 19.73 1.86 -0.03
N THR A 109 18.98 2.69 -0.76
CA THR A 109 17.58 3.04 -0.46
C THR A 109 16.57 2.27 -1.31
N ASN A 110 16.98 1.23 -2.05
CA ASN A 110 16.06 0.41 -2.84
C ASN A 110 16.27 -1.09 -2.63
N ILE A 111 15.31 -1.86 -3.13
CA ILE A 111 15.44 -3.29 -3.41
C ILE A 111 15.21 -3.48 -4.90
N LEU A 112 16.12 -4.24 -5.56
CA LEU A 112 15.91 -4.66 -6.94
C LEU A 112 14.90 -5.81 -6.96
N ILE A 113 13.89 -5.68 -7.79
CA ILE A 113 12.95 -6.75 -8.11
C ILE A 113 13.58 -7.60 -9.20
N LYS A 114 13.71 -8.89 -8.92
CA LYS A 114 14.34 -9.85 -9.82
C LYS A 114 13.35 -10.93 -10.25
N ASP A 115 13.51 -11.39 -11.46
CA ASP A 115 12.86 -12.61 -11.97
C ASP A 115 13.51 -13.87 -11.40
N LEU A 116 12.94 -15.02 -11.66
CA LEU A 116 13.44 -16.32 -11.21
C LEU A 116 14.83 -16.67 -11.77
N ASP A 117 15.14 -16.18 -12.97
CA ASP A 117 16.47 -16.33 -13.61
C ASP A 117 17.51 -15.33 -13.09
N GLY A 118 17.15 -14.48 -12.11
CA GLY A 118 18.02 -13.45 -11.55
C GLY A 118 18.03 -12.12 -12.32
N THR A 119 17.39 -12.05 -13.49
CA THR A 119 17.27 -10.80 -14.28
C THR A 119 16.58 -9.71 -13.47
N THR A 120 17.15 -8.52 -13.43
CA THR A 120 16.54 -7.37 -12.76
C THR A 120 15.42 -6.79 -13.60
N LEU A 121 14.22 -6.80 -13.09
CA LEU A 121 13.02 -6.25 -13.73
C LEU A 121 12.88 -4.75 -13.43
N SER A 122 12.90 -4.38 -12.15
CA SER A 122 12.63 -3.03 -11.65
C SER A 122 13.19 -2.85 -10.23
N SER A 123 12.79 -1.79 -9.53
CA SER A 123 13.19 -1.58 -8.13
C SER A 123 12.10 -0.89 -7.31
N ILE A 124 12.00 -1.26 -6.03
CA ILE A 124 11.19 -0.56 -5.02
C ILE A 124 12.02 0.58 -4.44
N LYS A 125 11.53 1.83 -4.53
CA LYS A 125 12.24 3.05 -4.12
C LYS A 125 11.76 3.51 -2.74
N PHE A 126 12.40 3.08 -1.67
CA PHE A 126 12.02 3.46 -0.30
C PHE A 126 12.36 4.91 0.05
N SER A 127 13.37 5.52 -0.61
CA SER A 127 13.66 6.95 -0.42
C SER A 127 12.49 7.87 -0.78
N PHE A 128 11.57 7.40 -1.61
CA PHE A 128 10.40 8.13 -2.07
C PHE A 128 9.09 7.56 -1.54
N MET A 129 9.13 6.72 -0.50
CA MET A 129 7.91 6.21 0.12
C MET A 129 7.19 7.32 0.88
N PHE A 130 5.88 7.21 0.95
CA PHE A 130 5.02 8.19 1.59
C PHE A 130 3.86 7.51 2.32
N PRO A 131 3.30 8.13 3.37
CA PRO A 131 2.11 7.63 4.03
C PRO A 131 0.88 7.88 3.16
N ALA A 132 -0.08 6.95 3.16
CA ALA A 132 -1.36 7.16 2.50
C ALA A 132 -2.49 6.46 3.25
N ASN A 133 -3.70 7.04 3.16
CA ASN A 133 -4.93 6.41 3.61
C ASN A 133 -5.47 5.51 2.50
N TYR A 134 -6.09 4.41 2.87
CA TYR A 134 -6.72 3.48 1.93
C TYR A 134 -7.73 4.18 1.00
N ASN A 135 -8.40 5.22 1.47
CA ASN A 135 -9.36 6.00 0.69
C ASN A 135 -8.76 6.71 -0.55
N TYR A 136 -7.43 6.90 -0.58
CA TYR A 136 -6.70 7.52 -1.71
C TYR A 136 -5.98 6.48 -2.58
N LEU A 137 -6.28 5.21 -2.36
CA LEU A 137 -5.62 4.08 -3.02
C LEU A 137 -6.65 3.22 -3.73
N LYS A 138 -6.38 2.91 -4.98
CA LYS A 138 -7.12 1.93 -5.76
C LYS A 138 -6.24 0.72 -5.97
N LYS A 139 -6.65 -0.44 -5.43
CA LYS A 139 -5.93 -1.69 -5.68
C LYS A 139 -5.95 -2.00 -7.16
N MET A 140 -4.80 -2.36 -7.73
CA MET A 140 -4.68 -2.72 -9.13
C MET A 140 -5.47 -3.99 -9.44
N ASN A 141 -6.26 -3.94 -10.49
CA ASN A 141 -6.99 -5.10 -11.02
C ASN A 141 -6.17 -5.80 -12.09
N PHE A 142 -5.52 -6.87 -11.73
CA PHE A 142 -4.68 -7.66 -12.63
C PHE A 142 -5.46 -8.27 -13.82
N GLN A 143 -6.75 -8.57 -13.63
CA GLN A 143 -7.57 -9.16 -14.70
C GLN A 143 -7.86 -8.15 -15.82
N ASP A 144 -8.12 -6.89 -15.46
CA ASP A 144 -8.35 -5.83 -16.44
C ASP A 144 -7.06 -5.52 -17.21
N ILE A 145 -5.91 -5.48 -16.49
CA ILE A 145 -4.60 -5.28 -17.12
C ILE A 145 -4.27 -6.42 -18.09
N ARG A 146 -4.56 -7.66 -17.71
CA ARG A 146 -4.35 -8.84 -18.58
C ARG A 146 -5.11 -8.73 -19.91
N LYS A 147 -6.35 -8.19 -19.87
CA LYS A 147 -7.15 -7.99 -21.08
C LYS A 147 -6.64 -6.87 -21.98
N GLN A 148 -6.10 -5.80 -21.37
CA GLN A 148 -5.65 -4.61 -22.09
C GLN A 148 -4.21 -4.74 -22.61
N ASP A 149 -3.30 -5.26 -21.79
CA ASP A 149 -1.87 -5.42 -22.10
C ASP A 149 -1.32 -6.70 -21.46
N PRO A 150 -1.36 -7.84 -22.16
CA PRO A 150 -0.85 -9.12 -21.65
C PRO A 150 0.65 -9.09 -21.34
N THR A 151 1.44 -8.29 -22.07
CA THR A 151 2.89 -8.18 -21.87
C THR A 151 3.18 -7.45 -20.57
N TYR A 152 2.51 -6.34 -20.32
CA TYR A 152 2.62 -5.58 -19.09
C TYR A 152 2.08 -6.38 -17.89
N TYR A 153 0.98 -7.11 -18.06
CA TYR A 153 0.47 -8.04 -17.05
C TYR A 153 1.51 -9.08 -16.63
N SER A 154 2.22 -9.68 -17.60
CA SER A 154 3.26 -10.68 -17.30
C SER A 154 4.38 -10.07 -16.45
N LEU A 155 4.84 -8.86 -16.78
CA LEU A 155 5.83 -8.12 -15.98
C LEU A 155 5.32 -7.84 -14.57
N LEU A 156 4.12 -7.28 -14.45
CA LEU A 156 3.50 -6.97 -13.16
C LEU A 156 3.33 -8.20 -12.27
N LEU A 157 2.95 -9.34 -12.85
CA LEU A 157 2.78 -10.59 -12.11
C LEU A 157 4.11 -11.08 -11.52
N LYS A 158 5.21 -10.99 -12.28
CA LYS A 158 6.56 -11.32 -11.80
C LYS A 158 6.98 -10.40 -10.66
N GLU A 159 6.79 -9.10 -10.80
CA GLU A 159 7.08 -8.09 -9.78
C GLU A 159 6.25 -8.31 -8.50
N TYR A 160 4.97 -8.61 -8.65
CA TYR A 160 4.07 -8.90 -7.54
C TYR A 160 4.48 -10.16 -6.78
N ASN A 161 4.79 -11.25 -7.49
CA ASN A 161 5.23 -12.50 -6.89
C ASN A 161 6.55 -12.33 -6.12
N PHE A 162 7.50 -11.57 -6.68
CA PHE A 162 8.72 -11.21 -5.97
C PHE A 162 8.42 -10.45 -4.68
N CYS A 163 7.58 -9.41 -4.73
CA CYS A 163 7.22 -8.60 -3.56
C CYS A 163 6.55 -9.45 -2.49
N LYS A 164 5.64 -10.33 -2.87
CA LYS A 164 4.92 -11.23 -1.97
C LYS A 164 5.87 -12.22 -1.28
N SER A 165 6.80 -12.80 -2.02
CA SER A 165 7.79 -13.75 -1.48
C SER A 165 8.87 -13.09 -0.63
N ASN A 166 9.11 -11.78 -0.79
CA ASN A 166 10.15 -11.03 -0.09
C ASN A 166 9.58 -9.99 0.89
N GLN A 167 8.35 -10.14 1.36
CA GLN A 167 7.67 -9.14 2.20
C GLN A 167 8.49 -8.72 3.41
N SER A 168 8.98 -9.66 4.21
CA SER A 168 9.78 -9.35 5.42
C SER A 168 11.07 -8.58 5.09
N LYS A 169 11.71 -8.90 3.96
CA LYS A 169 12.90 -8.18 3.47
C LYS A 169 12.55 -6.75 3.05
N ILE A 170 11.40 -6.56 2.41
CA ILE A 170 10.89 -5.25 1.99
C ILE A 170 10.59 -4.39 3.22
N GLU A 171 9.87 -4.92 4.21
CA GLU A 171 9.55 -4.23 5.47
C GLU A 171 10.81 -3.85 6.24
N SER A 172 11.76 -4.78 6.38
CA SER A 172 13.04 -4.52 7.05
C SER A 172 13.82 -3.40 6.37
N ARG A 173 13.90 -3.41 5.02
CA ARG A 173 14.58 -2.37 4.26
C ARG A 173 13.85 -1.02 4.36
N ALA A 174 12.53 -1.00 4.27
CA ALA A 174 11.74 0.22 4.43
C ALA A 174 11.99 0.86 5.80
N LYS A 175 12.00 0.04 6.88
CA LYS A 175 12.31 0.51 8.24
C LYS A 175 13.73 1.08 8.36
N GLN A 176 14.72 0.45 7.73
CA GLN A 176 16.08 0.97 7.68
C GLN A 176 16.13 2.32 6.97
N VAL A 177 15.53 2.43 5.78
CA VAL A 177 15.54 3.68 4.99
C VAL A 177 14.77 4.79 5.71
N TYR A 178 13.68 4.48 6.40
CA TYR A 178 12.98 5.45 7.23
C TYR A 178 13.91 6.04 8.31
N LYS A 179 14.61 5.17 9.06
CA LYS A 179 15.58 5.63 10.06
C LYS A 179 16.70 6.49 9.46
N MET A 180 17.23 6.09 8.30
CA MET A 180 18.27 6.86 7.57
C MET A 180 17.73 8.23 7.12
N GLY A 181 16.49 8.28 6.61
CA GLY A 181 15.89 9.51 6.11
C GLY A 181 15.36 10.45 7.21
N CYS A 182 15.21 9.96 8.45
CA CYS A 182 14.86 10.78 9.61
C CYS A 182 16.08 11.29 10.39
N ASN A 183 17.29 10.79 10.09
CA ASN A 183 18.51 11.23 10.78
C ASN A 183 19.25 12.27 9.92
N PRO A 184 19.32 13.55 10.36
CA PRO A 184 19.99 14.62 9.62
C PRO A 184 21.48 14.35 9.36
N ASP A 185 22.15 13.62 10.25
CA ASP A 185 23.58 13.32 10.14
C ASP A 185 23.88 12.17 9.18
N HIS A 186 22.82 11.48 8.72
CA HIS A 186 22.99 10.34 7.82
C HIS A 186 23.08 10.81 6.36
N TYR A 187 24.09 10.35 5.60
CA TYR A 187 24.30 10.76 4.20
C TYR A 187 23.09 10.49 3.26
N CYS A 188 22.18 9.59 3.62
CA CYS A 188 20.94 9.36 2.88
C CYS A 188 19.82 10.37 3.21
N TYR A 189 19.99 11.23 4.22
CA TYR A 189 18.96 12.18 4.63
C TYR A 189 18.47 13.04 3.47
N ASN A 190 19.40 13.64 2.73
CA ASN A 190 19.08 14.50 1.59
C ASN A 190 18.55 13.74 0.36
N VAL A 191 18.78 12.42 0.29
CA VAL A 191 18.27 11.57 -0.80
C VAL A 191 16.84 11.11 -0.54
N CYS A 192 16.46 10.96 0.72
CA CYS A 192 15.11 10.57 1.13
C CYS A 192 14.12 11.76 1.09
N CYS A 193 12.86 11.47 0.92
CA CYS A 193 11.79 12.41 1.23
C CYS A 193 11.83 12.76 2.72
N LYS A 194 11.33 13.94 3.06
CA LYS A 194 11.19 14.41 4.45
C LYS A 194 10.00 13.69 5.11
N PHE A 195 10.23 12.49 5.65
CA PHE A 195 9.16 11.61 6.12
C PHE A 195 8.26 12.27 7.19
N HIS A 196 8.82 12.97 8.17
CA HIS A 196 8.03 13.67 9.19
C HIS A 196 7.15 14.80 8.61
N LEU A 197 7.66 15.51 7.59
CA LEU A 197 6.85 16.50 6.87
C LEU A 197 5.69 15.81 6.13
N LEU A 198 5.94 14.68 5.47
CA LEU A 198 4.90 13.92 4.79
C LEU A 198 3.86 13.36 5.75
N GLU A 199 4.25 12.94 6.95
CA GLU A 199 3.33 12.51 8.01
C GLU A 199 2.44 13.66 8.50
N GLN A 200 2.99 14.85 8.67
CA GLN A 200 2.21 16.04 8.98
C GLN A 200 1.21 16.35 7.86
N LYS A 201 1.68 16.40 6.61
CA LYS A 201 0.83 16.69 5.46
C LYS A 201 -0.25 15.64 5.20
N TYR A 202 0.03 14.37 5.50
CA TYR A 202 -0.97 13.32 5.51
C TYR A 202 -2.10 13.60 6.52
N ARG A 203 -1.78 14.05 7.74
CA ARG A 203 -2.81 14.44 8.74
C ARG A 203 -3.63 15.62 8.26
N ASP A 204 -2.97 16.67 7.78
CA ASP A 204 -3.62 17.89 7.28
C ASP A 204 -4.62 17.54 6.15
N TYR A 205 -4.22 16.71 5.20
CA TYR A 205 -5.07 16.29 4.08
C TYR A 205 -6.27 15.47 4.54
N ASN A 206 -6.06 14.54 5.46
CA ASN A 206 -7.17 13.73 6.01
C ASN A 206 -8.20 14.59 6.74
N GLN A 207 -7.77 15.55 7.57
CA GLN A 207 -8.67 16.46 8.30
C GLN A 207 -9.53 17.28 7.34
N GLN A 208 -8.95 17.85 6.30
CA GLN A 208 -9.67 18.62 5.27
C GLN A 208 -10.75 17.77 4.59
N HIS A 209 -10.47 16.51 4.27
CA HIS A 209 -11.41 15.64 3.55
C HIS A 209 -12.44 14.94 4.45
N THR A 210 -12.22 14.88 5.74
CA THR A 210 -13.21 14.39 6.72
C THR A 210 -14.27 15.46 6.95
N ASN A 211 -13.88 16.71 7.18
CA ASN A 211 -14.79 17.84 7.40
C ASN A 211 -15.72 18.09 6.20
N THR A 212 -15.20 17.92 4.98
CA THR A 212 -16.00 18.09 3.75
C THR A 212 -17.11 17.05 3.61
N LYS A 213 -16.88 15.82 4.08
CA LYS A 213 -17.91 14.74 4.04
C LYS A 213 -19.02 14.97 5.09
N GLU A 214 -18.69 15.47 6.26
CA GLU A 214 -19.67 15.79 7.31
C GLU A 214 -20.57 16.94 6.92
N VAL A 215 -20.03 18.01 6.32
CA VAL A 215 -20.81 19.15 5.84
C VAL A 215 -21.78 18.75 4.72
N SER A 216 -21.33 17.89 3.78
CA SER A 216 -22.18 17.42 2.67
C SER A 216 -23.29 16.46 3.13
N SER A 217 -23.10 15.71 4.20
CA SER A 217 -24.13 14.84 4.78
C SER A 217 -25.18 15.63 5.56
N CYS A 218 -24.81 16.71 6.26
CA CYS A 218 -25.74 17.59 6.97
C CYS A 218 -26.63 18.43 6.02
N GLN A 219 -26.15 18.75 4.82
CA GLN A 219 -26.95 19.49 3.83
C GLN A 219 -28.01 18.60 3.15
N LYS A 220 -27.75 17.28 3.00
CA LYS A 220 -28.73 16.31 2.43
C LYS A 220 -29.85 15.94 3.39
N LEU A 221 -29.72 16.20 4.68
CA LEU A 221 -30.75 15.93 5.68
C LEU A 221 -31.70 17.13 5.90
N LYS A 222 -31.46 18.26 5.20
CA LYS A 222 -32.28 19.48 5.30
C LYS A 222 -33.12 19.74 4.03
N GLN A 223 -33.14 18.82 3.11
CA GLN A 223 -34.06 18.77 1.94
C GLN A 223 -35.03 17.58 2.10
#